data_81816f6fe61eeb158f4b61944401f696
#
_entry.id   81816f6fe61eeb158f4b61944401f696
#
_cell.length_a   1.000
_cell.length_b   1.000
_cell.length_c   1.000
_cell.angle_alpha   90.00
_cell.angle_beta   90.00
_cell.angle_gamma   90.00
#
_symmetry.space_group_name_H-M   'P 1'
#
loop_
_entity.id
_entity.type
_entity.pdbx_description
1 polymer ?
#
loop_
_entity_poly.entity_id
_entity_poly.type
_entity_poly.pdbx_seq_one_letter_code
_entity_poly.pdbx_strand_id
1 'polypeptide(L)' 'NTTPSVIVPVKVKCPECDANFEAPSDVMKGEVLSCPDCGLELEVGIIEADGVQVKKLQRAGEDWGE' A
#
# COMPACT_ATOMS: atom_id res chain seq x y z
N ASN A 1 9.87 30.37 -2.95
CA ASN A 1 10.12 29.70 -3.50
C ASN A 1 9.59 28.42 -3.35
N THR A 2 9.81 27.60 -4.02
CA THR A 2 9.28 26.47 -4.02
C THR A 2 10.01 25.51 -3.25
N THR A 3 9.49 24.92 -2.30
CA THR A 3 10.14 23.97 -1.62
C THR A 3 9.94 22.71 -2.26
N PRO A 4 10.93 21.98 -2.54
CA PRO A 4 10.75 20.73 -3.20
C PRO A 4 10.05 19.81 -2.25
N SER A 5 9.10 19.15 -2.72
CA SER A 5 8.45 18.21 -1.95
C SER A 5 9.30 17.00 -1.88
N VAL A 6 9.84 16.70 -0.79
CA VAL A 6 10.65 15.54 -0.65
C VAL A 6 9.73 14.42 -0.27
N ILE A 7 9.50 13.50 -1.18
CA ILE A 7 8.67 12.37 -0.91
C ILE A 7 9.57 11.24 -0.47
N VAL A 8 9.49 10.89 0.78
CA VAL A 8 10.33 9.84 1.31
C VAL A 8 9.58 8.54 1.14
N PRO A 9 10.12 7.58 0.46
CA PRO A 9 9.39 6.33 0.25
C PRO A 9 9.21 5.59 1.57
N VAL A 10 8.08 4.96 1.69
CA VAL A 10 7.80 4.16 2.87
C VAL A 10 7.84 2.70 2.50
N LYS A 11 8.19 1.86 3.44
CA LYS A 11 8.32 0.46 3.16
C LYS A 11 7.00 -0.24 3.29
N VAL A 12 6.72 -1.08 2.33
CA VAL A 12 5.48 -1.85 2.30
C VAL A 12 5.85 -3.30 2.13
N LYS A 13 5.21 -4.15 2.87
CA LYS A 13 5.47 -5.57 2.78
C LYS A 13 4.25 -6.28 2.25
N CYS A 14 4.42 -7.06 1.23
CA CYS A 14 3.32 -7.80 0.65
C CYS A 14 2.93 -8.95 1.57
N PRO A 15 1.66 -9.08 1.90
CA PRO A 15 1.26 -10.16 2.78
C PRO A 15 1.18 -11.52 2.09
N GLU A 16 1.32 -11.54 0.77
CA GLU A 16 1.27 -12.80 0.07
C GLU A 16 2.65 -13.37 -0.19
N CYS A 17 3.50 -12.62 -0.81
CA CYS A 17 4.81 -13.11 -1.16
C CYS A 17 5.90 -12.59 -0.25
N ASP A 18 5.54 -11.78 0.70
CA ASP A 18 6.52 -11.22 1.65
C ASP A 18 7.56 -10.36 0.99
N ALA A 19 7.30 -9.89 -0.20
CA ALA A 19 8.26 -9.02 -0.86
C ALA A 19 8.17 -7.62 -0.25
N ASN A 20 9.32 -6.99 -0.12
CA ASN A 20 9.34 -5.63 0.36
C ASN A 20 9.47 -4.70 -0.81
N PHE A 21 8.66 -3.66 -0.82
CA PHE A 21 8.77 -2.65 -1.86
C PHE A 21 8.46 -1.30 -1.24
N GLU A 22 8.67 -0.27 -2.02
CA GLU A 22 8.50 1.07 -1.51
C GLU A 22 7.32 1.74 -2.17
N ALA A 23 6.64 2.54 -1.41
CA ALA A 23 5.52 3.32 -1.92
C ALA A 23 5.76 4.78 -1.59
N PRO A 24 5.16 5.68 -2.35
CA PRO A 24 5.34 7.09 -2.04
C PRO A 24 4.70 7.42 -0.70
N SER A 25 5.31 8.34 -0.01
CA SER A 25 4.81 8.66 1.31
C SER A 25 3.51 9.43 1.27
N ASP A 26 3.11 9.87 0.10
CA ASP A 26 1.85 10.60 0.01
C ASP A 26 0.67 9.67 -0.28
N VAL A 27 0.84 8.37 -0.14
CA VAL A 27 -0.29 7.48 -0.32
C VAL A 27 -1.30 7.76 0.77
N MET A 28 -2.54 7.45 0.48
CA MET A 28 -3.60 7.70 1.41
C MET A 28 -4.28 6.41 1.78
N LYS A 29 -4.99 6.47 2.88
CA LYS A 29 -5.72 5.32 3.31
C LYS A 29 -6.76 4.96 2.26
N GLY A 30 -6.84 3.71 1.93
CA GLY A 30 -7.75 3.25 0.88
C GLY A 30 -7.13 3.20 -0.49
N GLU A 31 -5.91 3.65 -0.62
CA GLU A 31 -5.27 3.62 -1.91
C GLU A 31 -4.85 2.20 -2.26
N VAL A 32 -4.83 1.88 -3.53
CA VAL A 32 -4.48 0.54 -3.96
C VAL A 32 -3.08 0.54 -4.53
N LEU A 33 -2.26 -0.36 -4.03
CA LEU A 33 -0.91 -0.53 -4.53
C LEU A 33 -0.78 -1.91 -5.13
N SER A 34 0.16 -2.06 -6.03
CA SER A 34 0.40 -3.35 -6.65
C SER A 34 1.76 -3.87 -6.24
N CYS A 35 1.79 -5.11 -5.82
CA CYS A 35 3.07 -5.71 -5.47
C CYS A 35 3.86 -5.95 -6.75
N PRO A 36 5.09 -5.49 -6.82
CA PRO A 36 5.87 -5.69 -8.04
C PRO A 36 6.36 -7.11 -8.22
N ASP A 37 6.25 -7.91 -7.18
CA ASP A 37 6.75 -9.27 -7.26
C ASP A 37 5.67 -10.25 -7.65
N CYS A 38 4.57 -10.27 -6.98
CA CYS A 38 3.50 -11.18 -7.30
C CYS A 38 2.33 -10.53 -8.01
N GLY A 39 2.31 -9.24 -8.09
CA GLY A 39 1.23 -8.54 -8.79
C GLY A 39 -0.06 -8.45 -8.01
N LEU A 40 -0.02 -8.75 -6.75
CA LEU A 40 -1.24 -8.71 -5.96
C LEU A 40 -1.62 -7.28 -5.66
N GLU A 41 -2.89 -6.99 -5.69
CA GLU A 41 -3.36 -5.67 -5.34
C GLU A 41 -3.51 -5.56 -3.84
N LEU A 42 -3.01 -4.49 -3.28
CA LEU A 42 -3.03 -4.28 -1.85
C LEU A 42 -3.68 -2.95 -1.55
N GLU A 43 -4.44 -2.93 -0.49
CA GLU A 43 -5.11 -1.71 -0.10
C GLU A 43 -4.42 -1.13 1.12
N VAL A 44 -4.13 0.16 1.08
CA VAL A 44 -3.47 0.83 2.18
C VAL A 44 -4.46 0.97 3.32
N GLY A 45 -4.08 0.47 4.47
CA GLY A 45 -4.94 0.55 5.63
C GLY A 45 -4.48 1.58 6.62
N ILE A 46 -3.31 1.36 7.21
CA ILE A 46 -2.81 2.25 8.23
C ILE A 46 -1.51 2.86 7.77
N ILE A 47 -1.39 4.16 7.86
CA ILE A 47 -0.19 4.85 7.49
C ILE A 47 0.53 5.24 8.75
N GLU A 48 1.76 4.75 8.90
CA GLU A 48 2.55 5.00 10.10
C GLU A 48 3.77 5.81 9.75
N ALA A 49 4.44 6.28 10.76
CA ALA A 49 5.60 7.12 10.53
C ALA A 49 6.71 6.38 9.83
N ASP A 50 6.88 5.11 10.13
CA ASP A 50 7.97 4.39 9.51
C ASP A 50 7.49 3.34 8.53
N GLY A 51 6.26 3.36 8.11
CA GLY A 51 5.81 2.38 7.13
C GLY A 51 4.34 2.48 6.92
N VAL A 52 3.86 1.64 6.03
CA VAL A 52 2.46 1.61 5.68
C VAL A 52 1.99 0.17 5.78
N GLN A 53 0.88 -0.03 6.42
CA GLN A 53 0.30 -1.34 6.51
C GLN A 53 -0.73 -1.51 5.42
N VAL A 54 -0.63 -2.60 4.70
CA VAL A 54 -1.55 -2.88 3.61
C VAL A 54 -2.18 -4.23 3.84
N LYS A 55 -3.28 -4.45 3.17
CA LYS A 55 -3.93 -5.73 3.25
C LYS A 55 -4.29 -6.18 1.85
N LYS A 56 -4.52 -7.46 1.70
CA LYS A 56 -4.86 -8.00 0.42
C LYS A 56 -6.21 -7.46 0.00
N LEU A 57 -6.27 -6.90 -1.18
CA LEU A 57 -7.50 -6.37 -1.69
C LEU A 57 -8.32 -7.50 -2.24
N GLN A 58 -9.50 -7.66 -1.72
CA GLN A 58 -10.35 -8.69 -2.22
C GLN A 58 -11.32 -8.14 -3.19
N ARG A 59 -11.27 -8.61 -4.39
CA ARG A 59 -12.14 -8.11 -5.39
C ARG A 59 -13.28 -9.02 -5.59
N ALA A 60 -13.52 -9.85 -4.76
CA ALA A 60 -14.49 -10.81 -4.98
C ALA A 60 -15.81 -10.31 -5.05
N GLY A 61 -16.14 -9.47 -4.73
CA GLY A 61 -17.30 -9.04 -4.99
C GLY A 61 -18.39 -9.77 -4.45
N GLU A 62 -18.67 -10.51 -3.83
CA GLU A 62 -19.75 -11.07 -3.50
C GLU A 62 -19.93 -11.08 -2.32
N ASP A 63 -20.32 -10.90 -1.70
CA ASP A 63 -20.60 -10.91 -0.76
C ASP A 63 -20.37 -10.33 0.20
N TRP A 64 -20.70 -10.18 0.77
CA TRP A 64 -20.54 -9.76 1.66
C TRP A 64 -21.27 -9.70 2.38
N GLY A 65 -21.45 -9.78 2.82
CA GLY A 65 -21.93 -9.71 3.50
C GLY A 65 -22.30 -9.10 4.38
N GLU A 66 -22.57 -8.85 4.82
CA GLU A 66 -22.88 -8.49 5.64
C GLU A 66 -23.28 -8.42 5.93
#